data_1d07a00b46554dbda2c0badca290fb99
#
_entry.id   1d07a00b46554dbda2c0badca290fb99
#
_cell.length_a   1.000
_cell.length_b   1.000
_cell.length_c   1.000
_cell.angle_alpha   90.00
_cell.angle_beta   90.00
_cell.angle_gamma   90.00
#
_symmetry.space_group_name_H-M   'P 1'
#
loop_
_entity.id
_entity.type
_entity.pdbx_description
1 polymer ?
#
loop_
_entity_poly.entity_id
_entity_poly.type
_entity_poly.pdbx_seq_one_letter_code
_entity_poly.pdbx_strand_id
1 'polypeptide(L)'
;MKDPIESDWKKFHAMVPILRERYLAERNAGILRKFTDAKKTETERFWDAMEEMEVEARVLRQCLDGHSRSKMWLYLLIMARAGMLKKEDLVGFSDELRQKVSYVFEENDSFQV
;
A
#
# COMPACT_ATOMS: atom_id res chain seq x y z
N MET A 1 -19.74 -10.72 -1.81
CA MET A 1 -18.54 -11.44 -1.30
C MET A 1 -18.76 -11.80 0.17
N LYS A 2 -18.39 -13.01 0.54
CA LYS A 2 -18.53 -13.49 1.90
C LYS A 2 -17.61 -12.72 2.85
N ASP A 3 -18.09 -12.39 4.04
CA ASP A 3 -17.27 -11.75 5.05
C ASP A 3 -16.07 -12.64 5.44
N PRO A 4 -14.92 -12.04 5.77
CA PRO A 4 -13.77 -12.81 6.24
C PRO A 4 -14.04 -13.43 7.61
N ILE A 5 -13.26 -14.45 7.95
CA ILE A 5 -13.31 -14.98 9.32
C ILE A 5 -12.80 -13.90 10.27
N GLU A 6 -13.32 -13.88 11.49
CA GLU A 6 -13.06 -12.79 12.43
C GLU A 6 -11.56 -12.63 12.76
N SER A 7 -10.81 -13.74 12.85
CA SER A 7 -9.37 -13.66 13.12
C SER A 7 -8.60 -12.95 12.00
N ASP A 8 -9.01 -13.15 10.74
CA ASP A 8 -8.39 -12.45 9.61
C ASP A 8 -8.71 -10.95 9.65
N TRP A 9 -9.97 -10.60 9.96
CA TRP A 9 -10.37 -9.21 10.07
C TRP A 9 -9.59 -8.48 11.16
N LYS A 10 -9.42 -9.10 12.33
CA LYS A 10 -8.66 -8.52 13.44
C LYS A 10 -7.19 -8.32 13.06
N LYS A 11 -6.58 -9.28 12.37
CA LYS A 11 -5.20 -9.17 11.91
C LYS A 11 -5.05 -8.07 10.87
N PHE A 12 -5.99 -7.98 9.93
CA PHE A 12 -6.01 -6.91 8.94
C PHE A 12 -6.06 -5.55 9.62
N HIS A 13 -6.99 -5.37 10.53
CA HIS A 13 -7.18 -4.11 11.23
C HIS A 13 -5.94 -3.70 12.02
N ALA A 14 -5.30 -4.65 12.70
CA ALA A 14 -4.08 -4.40 13.46
C ALA A 14 -2.88 -4.10 12.55
N MET A 15 -2.85 -4.69 11.36
CA MET A 15 -1.75 -4.55 10.41
C MET A 15 -1.74 -3.19 9.71
N VAL A 16 -2.92 -2.60 9.48
CA VAL A 16 -3.05 -1.37 8.68
C VAL A 16 -2.12 -0.24 9.12
N PRO A 17 -2.04 0.13 10.42
CA PRO A 17 -1.12 1.19 10.82
C PRO A 17 0.35 0.88 10.53
N ILE A 18 0.74 -0.38 10.65
CA ILE A 18 2.11 -0.83 10.39
C ILE A 18 2.44 -0.67 8.91
N LEU A 19 1.53 -1.09 8.04
CA LEU A 19 1.70 -0.96 6.59
C LEU A 19 1.77 0.50 6.17
N ARG A 20 0.90 1.33 6.75
CA ARG A 20 0.88 2.76 6.47
C ARG A 20 2.23 3.41 6.80
N GLU A 21 2.76 3.15 8.00
CA GLU A 21 4.03 3.75 8.41
C GLU A 21 5.20 3.27 7.55
N ARG A 22 5.22 1.99 7.21
CA ARG A 22 6.27 1.44 6.33
C ARG A 22 6.20 2.06 4.93
N TYR A 23 5.00 2.12 4.37
CA TYR A 23 4.78 2.70 3.04
C TYR A 23 5.21 4.17 3.01
N LEU A 24 4.77 4.94 4.01
CA LEU A 24 5.11 6.36 4.08
C LEU A 24 6.59 6.60 4.31
N ALA A 25 7.28 5.76 5.06
CA ALA A 25 8.72 5.90 5.23
C ALA A 25 9.44 5.83 3.89
N GLU A 26 9.05 4.88 3.03
CA GLU A 26 9.63 4.75 1.69
C GLU A 26 9.27 5.95 0.80
N ARG A 27 8.02 6.39 0.84
CA ARG A 27 7.57 7.52 -0.01
C ARG A 27 8.13 8.84 0.46
N ASN A 28 8.21 9.06 1.76
CA ASN A 28 8.81 10.27 2.32
C ASN A 28 10.28 10.41 1.93
N ALA A 29 11.02 9.30 1.89
CA ALA A 29 12.41 9.32 1.43
C ALA A 29 12.49 9.77 -0.03
N GLY A 30 11.56 9.32 -0.89
CA GLY A 30 11.49 9.75 -2.28
C GLY A 30 11.16 11.23 -2.44
N ILE A 31 10.23 11.71 -1.62
CA ILE A 31 9.85 13.14 -1.62
C ILE A 31 11.02 14.00 -1.17
N LEU A 32 11.74 13.57 -0.15
CA LEU A 32 12.92 14.27 0.34
C LEU A 32 13.99 14.38 -0.76
N ARG A 33 14.20 13.34 -1.54
CA ARG A 33 15.14 13.38 -2.66
C ARG A 33 14.75 14.47 -3.68
N LYS A 34 13.47 14.68 -3.90
CA LYS A 34 13.00 15.75 -4.78
C LYS A 34 13.29 17.14 -4.21
N PHE A 35 13.09 17.33 -2.91
CA PHE A 35 13.41 18.58 -2.22
C PHE A 35 14.90 18.90 -2.22
N THR A 36 15.75 17.89 -2.27
CA THR A 36 17.20 18.07 -2.14
C THR A 36 17.98 17.85 -3.44
N ASP A 37 17.30 17.76 -4.56
CA ASP A 37 17.95 17.56 -5.87
C ASP A 37 18.74 18.80 -6.25
N ALA A 38 20.07 18.72 -6.17
CA ALA A 38 20.96 19.84 -6.43
C ALA A 38 20.94 20.34 -7.88
N LYS A 39 20.41 19.54 -8.81
CA LYS A 39 20.34 19.88 -10.24
C LYS A 39 19.13 20.75 -10.56
N LYS A 40 18.23 20.92 -9.60
CA LYS A 40 16.95 21.62 -9.80
C LYS A 40 16.95 22.96 -9.08
N THR A 41 16.13 23.89 -9.57
CA THR A 41 15.89 25.17 -8.89
C THR A 41 14.97 24.93 -7.68
N GLU A 42 14.91 25.92 -6.81
CA GLU A 42 13.99 25.84 -5.66
C GLU A 42 12.54 25.71 -6.12
N THR A 43 12.15 26.40 -7.19
CA THR A 43 10.81 26.31 -7.77
C THR A 43 10.53 24.88 -8.26
N GLU A 44 11.47 24.28 -9.00
CA GLU A 44 11.33 22.92 -9.50
C GLU A 44 11.24 21.92 -8.36
N ARG A 45 12.07 22.07 -7.34
CA ARG A 45 12.04 21.20 -6.16
C ARG A 45 10.69 21.22 -5.48
N PHE A 46 10.14 22.40 -5.29
CA PHE A 46 8.84 22.58 -4.66
C PHE A 46 7.73 21.86 -5.43
N TRP A 47 7.65 22.13 -6.72
CA TRP A 47 6.57 21.56 -7.53
C TRP A 47 6.74 20.06 -7.77
N ASP A 48 7.96 19.58 -7.95
CA ASP A 48 8.24 18.14 -8.09
C ASP A 48 7.83 17.38 -6.82
N ALA A 49 8.18 17.94 -5.66
CA ALA A 49 7.81 17.32 -4.38
C ALA A 49 6.29 17.35 -4.17
N MET A 50 5.64 18.47 -4.51
CA MET A 50 4.19 18.60 -4.37
C MET A 50 3.45 17.61 -5.25
N GLU A 51 3.89 17.44 -6.50
CA GLU A 51 3.30 16.48 -7.42
C GLU A 51 3.37 15.06 -6.86
N GLU A 52 4.53 14.68 -6.33
CA GLU A 52 4.71 13.36 -5.71
C GLU A 52 3.81 13.20 -4.50
N MET A 53 3.71 14.22 -3.65
CA MET A 53 2.84 14.18 -2.47
C MET A 53 1.37 14.03 -2.85
N GLU A 54 0.93 14.69 -3.91
CA GLU A 54 -0.45 14.57 -4.38
C GLU A 54 -0.76 13.16 -4.88
N VAL A 55 0.18 12.55 -5.62
CA VAL A 55 0.03 11.17 -6.07
C VAL A 55 -0.10 10.23 -4.87
N GLU A 56 0.80 10.37 -3.89
CA GLU A 56 0.80 9.50 -2.72
C GLU A 56 -0.41 9.73 -1.83
N ALA A 57 -0.89 10.97 -1.74
CA ALA A 57 -2.11 11.25 -0.98
C ALA A 57 -3.31 10.50 -1.58
N ARG A 58 -3.41 10.41 -2.91
CA ARG A 58 -4.47 9.63 -3.55
C ARG A 58 -4.35 8.14 -3.24
N VAL A 59 -3.12 7.61 -3.29
CA VAL A 59 -2.88 6.20 -2.96
C VAL A 59 -3.31 5.90 -1.52
N LEU A 60 -2.93 6.77 -0.59
CA LEU A 60 -3.30 6.61 0.82
C LEU A 60 -4.82 6.57 1.00
N ARG A 61 -5.54 7.46 0.35
CA ARG A 61 -6.99 7.48 0.44
C ARG A 61 -7.61 6.22 -0.16
N GLN A 62 -7.11 5.79 -1.33
CA GLN A 62 -7.62 4.57 -1.98
C GLN A 62 -7.40 3.31 -1.14
N CYS A 63 -6.26 3.23 -0.47
CA CYS A 63 -5.87 2.04 0.29
C CYS A 63 -6.44 2.02 1.72
N LEU A 64 -6.63 3.19 2.33
CA LEU A 64 -6.85 3.28 3.76
C LEU A 64 -8.22 3.79 4.19
N ASP A 65 -8.96 4.45 3.29
CA ASP A 65 -10.27 4.98 3.64
C ASP A 65 -11.38 3.96 3.37
N GLY A 66 -12.33 3.87 4.29
CA GLY A 66 -13.56 3.12 4.08
C GLY A 66 -13.47 1.62 4.32
N HIS A 67 -12.53 1.16 5.13
CA HIS A 67 -12.40 -0.27 5.44
C HIS A 67 -13.65 -0.81 6.13
N SER A 68 -14.05 -2.02 5.73
CA SER A 68 -15.12 -2.77 6.39
C SER A 68 -14.85 -4.25 6.20
N ARG A 69 -15.50 -5.10 6.99
CA ARG A 69 -15.33 -6.55 6.88
C ARG A 69 -15.65 -7.05 5.47
N SER A 70 -16.77 -6.60 4.91
CA SER A 70 -17.19 -7.05 3.57
C SER A 70 -16.27 -6.59 2.45
N LYS A 71 -15.51 -5.51 2.66
CA LYS A 71 -14.59 -4.94 1.66
C LYS A 71 -13.13 -5.31 1.92
N MET A 72 -12.83 -6.06 2.96
CA MET A 72 -11.45 -6.41 3.32
C MET A 72 -10.68 -7.01 2.14
N TRP A 73 -11.30 -7.94 1.42
CA TRP A 73 -10.67 -8.59 0.26
C TRP A 73 -10.26 -7.59 -0.79
N LEU A 74 -11.18 -6.65 -1.11
CA LEU A 74 -10.92 -5.61 -2.09
C LEU A 74 -9.74 -4.74 -1.67
N TYR A 75 -9.71 -4.31 -0.42
CA TYR A 75 -8.62 -3.46 0.07
C TYR A 75 -7.28 -4.17 0.10
N LEU A 76 -7.26 -5.47 0.43
CA LEU A 76 -6.02 -6.24 0.35
C LEU A 76 -5.45 -6.25 -1.07
N LEU A 77 -6.32 -6.41 -2.08
CA LEU A 77 -5.89 -6.37 -3.48
C LEU A 77 -5.40 -4.98 -3.89
N ILE A 78 -6.12 -3.94 -3.50
CA ILE A 78 -5.73 -2.56 -3.79
C ILE A 78 -4.37 -2.23 -3.16
N MET A 79 -4.19 -2.59 -1.89
CA MET A 79 -2.95 -2.35 -1.15
C MET A 79 -1.78 -3.13 -1.74
N ALA A 80 -2.02 -4.37 -2.19
CA ALA A 80 -0.98 -5.17 -2.83
C ALA A 80 -0.53 -4.54 -4.15
N ARG A 81 -1.47 -4.09 -4.97
CA ARG A 81 -1.15 -3.43 -6.26
C ARG A 81 -0.43 -2.12 -6.07
N ALA A 82 -0.72 -1.40 -4.99
CA ALA A 82 -0.05 -0.15 -4.67
C ALA A 82 1.35 -0.35 -4.07
N GLY A 83 1.73 -1.58 -3.75
CA GLY A 83 3.01 -1.87 -3.09
C GLY A 83 3.01 -1.64 -1.59
N MET A 84 1.83 -1.37 -1.01
CA MET A 84 1.69 -1.17 0.43
C MET A 84 1.67 -2.49 1.19
N LEU A 85 0.98 -3.49 0.65
CA LEU A 85 0.93 -4.85 1.18
C LEU A 85 1.94 -5.72 0.43
N LYS A 86 2.77 -6.44 1.17
CA LYS A 86 3.76 -7.36 0.59
C LYS A 86 3.35 -8.79 0.90
N LYS A 87 3.83 -9.73 0.10
CA LYS A 87 3.49 -11.14 0.26
C LYS A 87 3.78 -11.64 1.68
N GLU A 88 4.89 -11.19 2.25
CA GLU A 88 5.32 -11.57 3.59
C GLU A 88 4.34 -11.12 4.68
N ASP A 89 3.57 -10.08 4.41
CA ASP A 89 2.58 -9.55 5.36
C ASP A 89 1.41 -10.51 5.57
N LEU A 90 1.24 -11.49 4.67
CA LEU A 90 0.13 -12.45 4.76
C LEU A 90 0.42 -13.61 5.70
N VAL A 91 1.62 -13.70 6.23
CA VAL A 91 1.99 -14.73 7.21
C VAL A 91 1.10 -14.55 8.45
N GLY A 92 0.47 -15.65 8.89
CA GLY A 92 -0.43 -15.60 10.03
C GLY A 92 -1.90 -15.42 9.67
N PHE A 93 -2.20 -15.08 8.42
CA PHE A 93 -3.59 -15.09 7.93
C PHE A 93 -3.99 -16.53 7.58
N SER A 94 -5.29 -16.76 7.43
CA SER A 94 -5.81 -18.07 7.08
C SER A 94 -5.32 -18.53 5.69
N ASP A 95 -5.29 -19.83 5.46
CA ASP A 95 -4.93 -20.39 4.17
C ASP A 95 -5.89 -19.90 3.07
N GLU A 96 -7.17 -19.80 3.39
CA GLU A 96 -8.18 -19.30 2.45
C GLU A 96 -7.82 -17.89 1.97
N LEU A 97 -7.49 -17.01 2.89
CA LEU A 97 -7.12 -15.64 2.55
C LEU A 97 -5.85 -15.61 1.70
N ARG A 98 -4.83 -16.34 2.12
CA ARG A 98 -3.56 -16.36 1.39
C ARG A 98 -3.74 -16.88 -0.04
N GLN A 99 -4.56 -17.89 -0.25
CA GLN A 99 -4.84 -18.42 -1.58
C GLN A 99 -5.57 -17.40 -2.46
N LYS A 100 -6.53 -16.68 -1.88
CA LYS A 100 -7.31 -15.70 -2.63
C LYS A 100 -6.52 -14.46 -3.04
N VAL A 101 -5.52 -14.08 -2.25
CA VAL A 101 -4.77 -12.84 -2.47
C VAL A 101 -3.43 -13.06 -3.15
N SER A 102 -2.85 -14.26 -3.03
CA SER A 102 -1.50 -14.53 -3.53
C SER A 102 -1.32 -14.29 -5.03
N TYR A 103 -2.38 -14.47 -5.83
CA TYR A 103 -2.27 -14.31 -7.27
C TYR A 103 -1.86 -12.89 -7.68
N VAL A 104 -2.20 -11.88 -6.89
CA VAL A 104 -1.86 -10.49 -7.23
C VAL A 104 -0.34 -10.27 -7.16
N PHE A 105 0.35 -10.99 -6.29
CA PHE A 105 1.81 -10.90 -6.19
C PHE A 105 2.48 -11.62 -7.36
N GLU A 106 1.94 -12.74 -7.79
CA GLU A 106 2.42 -13.46 -8.97
C GLU A 106 2.21 -12.64 -10.24
N GLU A 107 1.07 -11.98 -10.36
CA GLU A 107 0.76 -11.08 -11.46
C GLU A 107 1.75 -9.92 -11.53
N ASN A 108 2.04 -9.29 -10.38
CA ASN A 108 3.01 -8.20 -10.30
C ASN A 108 4.42 -8.66 -10.67
N ASP A 109 4.83 -9.84 -10.20
CA ASP A 109 6.13 -10.40 -10.53
C ASP A 109 6.28 -10.66 -12.03
N SER A 110 5.20 -11.09 -12.70
CA SER A 110 5.19 -11.30 -14.15
C SER A 110 5.46 -10.03 -14.93
N PHE A 111 5.01 -8.88 -14.43
CA PHE A 111 5.21 -7.59 -15.08
C PHE A 111 6.58 -6.97 -14.82
N GLN A 112 7.35 -7.52 -13.90
CA GLN A 112 8.67 -6.99 -13.54
C GLN A 112 9.83 -7.61 -14.31
N VAL A 113 9.54 -8.52 -15.22
CA VAL A 113 10.55 -9.20 -16.00
C VAL A 113 11.20 -8.31 -17.07
#